data_97018b8e269056aeb81bdf60c0d8a9ff
#
_entry.id   97018b8e269056aeb81bdf60c0d8a9ff
#
_cell.length_a   1.000
_cell.length_b   1.000
_cell.length_c   1.000
_cell.angle_alpha   90.00
_cell.angle_beta   90.00
_cell.angle_gamma   90.00
#
_symmetry.space_group_name_H-M   'P 1'
#
loop_
_entity.id
_entity.type
_entity.pdbx_description
1 polymer ?
#
loop_
_entity_poly.entity_id
_entity_poly.type
_entity_poly.pdbx_seq_one_letter_code
_entity_poly.pdbx_strand_id
1 'polypeptide(L)'
;MAHAVEAIAQGGRASPMDSSTCCHGNVVILSDNIEPELEWMYSRTLSTPEGKRKWQIHSIDLSSDEVYLVIGNTGIHAPTSRQVEKVAMMLKNNPERIKEIETIGLISRRGIQSLLDEDYDSVGRAMSENQLMLKSIGVSSPELEKLIRAAAPTSLGAKLTGAGGGGCMVALTRNPKATSEAIELAGGRTVISSIGANGLTLDEISD
;
A
#
# COMPACT_ATOMS: atom_id res chain seq x y z
N MET A 1 -19.75 3.76 5.99
CA MET A 1 -20.48 4.16 4.77
C MET A 1 -19.55 4.26 3.55
N ALA A 2 -18.41 4.97 3.62
CA ALA A 2 -17.48 5.16 2.49
C ALA A 2 -17.06 3.85 1.77
N HIS A 3 -16.56 2.85 2.49
CA HIS A 3 -16.19 1.56 1.90
C HIS A 3 -17.36 0.86 1.14
N ALA A 4 -18.58 0.97 1.62
CA ALA A 4 -19.72 0.35 0.94
C ALA A 4 -20.03 1.03 -0.41
N VAL A 5 -19.89 2.36 -0.48
CA VAL A 5 -20.07 3.12 -1.72
C VAL A 5 -18.95 2.80 -2.71
N GLU A 6 -17.71 2.75 -2.24
CA GLU A 6 -16.55 2.36 -3.04
C GLU A 6 -16.71 0.94 -3.59
N ALA A 7 -17.13 -0.02 -2.75
CA ALA A 7 -17.36 -1.39 -3.16
C ALA A 7 -18.42 -1.50 -4.26
N ILE A 8 -19.51 -0.72 -4.16
CA ILE A 8 -20.53 -0.67 -5.22
C ILE A 8 -19.94 -0.15 -6.53
N ALA A 9 -19.16 0.94 -6.48
CA ALA A 9 -18.54 1.52 -7.66
C ALA A 9 -17.52 0.58 -8.34
N GLN A 10 -16.89 -0.31 -7.56
CA GLN A 10 -15.90 -1.29 -8.04
C GLN A 10 -16.47 -2.72 -8.22
N GLY A 11 -17.79 -2.86 -8.32
CA GLY A 11 -18.44 -4.16 -8.54
C GLY A 11 -18.20 -5.17 -7.42
N GLY A 12 -18.10 -4.71 -6.17
CA GLY A 12 -17.86 -5.54 -4.99
C GLY A 12 -16.39 -5.87 -4.72
N ARG A 13 -15.44 -5.31 -5.47
CA ARG A 13 -14.01 -5.64 -5.39
C ARG A 13 -13.16 -4.54 -4.75
N ALA A 14 -13.65 -3.89 -3.70
CA ALA A 14 -12.91 -2.93 -2.91
C ALA A 14 -12.53 -3.50 -1.54
N SER A 15 -11.28 -3.28 -1.11
CA SER A 15 -10.88 -3.49 0.29
C SER A 15 -11.22 -2.26 1.13
N PRO A 16 -11.41 -2.38 2.44
CA PRO A 16 -11.63 -1.21 3.29
C PRO A 16 -10.36 -0.41 3.62
N MET A 17 -9.23 -0.66 2.93
CA MET A 17 -7.94 -0.05 3.22
C MET A 17 -8.02 1.47 3.19
N ASP A 18 -8.36 2.04 2.04
CA ASP A 18 -8.32 3.49 1.82
C ASP A 18 -9.28 4.22 2.76
N SER A 19 -10.52 3.72 2.87
CA SER A 19 -11.52 4.31 3.77
C SER A 19 -11.15 4.19 5.25
N SER A 20 -10.50 3.09 5.67
CA SER A 20 -10.04 2.93 7.05
C SER A 20 -8.87 3.86 7.35
N THR A 21 -7.87 3.93 6.46
CA THR A 21 -6.70 4.80 6.64
C THR A 21 -7.10 6.28 6.67
N CYS A 22 -7.98 6.73 5.77
CA CYS A 22 -8.47 8.10 5.77
C CYS A 22 -9.25 8.47 7.05
N CYS A 23 -10.01 7.51 7.61
CA CYS A 23 -10.78 7.76 8.82
C CYS A 23 -9.91 7.78 10.08
N HIS A 24 -8.98 6.83 10.20
CA HIS A 24 -8.23 6.63 11.43
C HIS A 24 -6.88 7.35 11.44
N GLY A 25 -6.30 7.60 10.27
CA GLY A 25 -4.93 8.08 10.16
C GLY A 25 -3.92 7.02 10.60
N ASN A 26 -2.70 7.47 10.89
CA ASN A 26 -1.63 6.61 11.37
C ASN A 26 -1.31 5.44 10.41
N VAL A 27 -0.90 4.30 10.92
CA VAL A 27 -0.65 3.08 10.13
C VAL A 27 -1.79 2.11 10.34
N VAL A 28 -2.50 1.77 9.27
CA VAL A 28 -3.63 0.82 9.29
C VAL A 28 -3.21 -0.48 8.62
N ILE A 29 -3.48 -1.60 9.29
CA ILE A 29 -3.17 -2.94 8.80
C ILE A 29 -4.45 -3.75 8.67
N LEU A 30 -4.61 -4.37 7.50
CA LEU A 30 -5.68 -5.32 7.22
C LEU A 30 -5.13 -6.73 7.26
N SER A 31 -5.81 -7.61 8.01
CA SER A 31 -5.51 -9.03 8.09
C SER A 31 -6.80 -9.86 8.01
N ASP A 32 -6.69 -11.13 7.65
CA ASP A 32 -7.80 -12.09 7.73
C ASP A 32 -8.06 -12.51 9.19
N ASN A 33 -7.08 -12.37 10.07
CA ASN A 33 -7.13 -12.75 11.49
C ASN A 33 -6.89 -11.54 12.39
N ILE A 34 -7.28 -11.66 13.66
CA ILE A 34 -6.85 -10.73 14.71
C ILE A 34 -5.38 -11.05 15.00
N GLU A 35 -4.52 -10.06 14.79
CA GLU A 35 -3.08 -10.16 15.05
C GLU A 35 -2.82 -9.73 16.50
N PRO A 36 -2.32 -10.63 17.36
CA PRO A 36 -2.22 -10.35 18.80
C PRO A 36 -1.19 -9.27 19.16
N GLU A 37 -0.26 -8.98 18.26
CA GLU A 37 0.79 -7.97 18.44
C GLU A 37 0.37 -6.56 18.00
N LEU A 38 -0.84 -6.43 17.41
CA LEU A 38 -1.36 -5.17 16.87
C LEU A 38 -2.61 -4.74 17.64
N GLU A 39 -2.83 -3.44 17.71
CA GLU A 39 -4.07 -2.92 18.26
C GLU A 39 -5.24 -3.23 17.30
N TRP A 40 -6.12 -4.15 17.71
CA TRP A 40 -7.31 -4.45 16.94
C TRP A 40 -8.37 -3.36 17.13
N MET A 41 -8.89 -2.83 16.02
CA MET A 41 -9.89 -1.76 16.02
C MET A 41 -11.31 -2.31 15.80
N TYR A 42 -11.53 -2.97 14.67
CA TYR A 42 -12.84 -3.54 14.31
C TYR A 42 -12.72 -4.55 13.15
N SER A 43 -13.82 -5.26 12.91
CA SER A 43 -13.97 -6.13 11.73
C SER A 43 -14.84 -5.46 10.66
N ARG A 44 -14.50 -5.69 9.41
CA ARG A 44 -15.31 -5.29 8.25
C ARG A 44 -15.69 -6.50 7.42
N THR A 45 -16.94 -6.59 7.03
CA THR A 45 -17.44 -7.68 6.17
C THR A 45 -18.12 -7.10 4.94
N LEU A 46 -17.88 -7.70 3.79
CA LEU A 46 -18.48 -7.35 2.52
C LEU A 46 -18.91 -8.62 1.78
N SER A 47 -20.08 -8.58 1.14
CA SER A 47 -20.47 -9.60 0.17
C SER A 47 -19.87 -9.21 -1.19
N THR A 48 -19.03 -10.06 -1.73
CA THR A 48 -18.37 -9.90 -3.04
C THR A 48 -18.94 -10.92 -4.04
N PRO A 49 -18.70 -10.78 -5.35
CA PRO A 49 -19.07 -11.79 -6.34
C PRO A 49 -18.47 -13.17 -6.05
N GLU A 50 -17.28 -13.21 -5.42
CA GLU A 50 -16.53 -14.42 -5.08
C GLU A 50 -16.94 -15.01 -3.71
N GLY A 51 -17.87 -14.36 -2.98
CA GLY A 51 -18.31 -14.80 -1.67
C GLY A 51 -18.20 -13.71 -0.59
N LYS A 52 -18.37 -14.12 0.66
CA LYS A 52 -18.31 -13.20 1.80
C LYS A 52 -16.87 -13.03 2.24
N ARG A 53 -16.36 -11.79 2.22
CA ARG A 53 -15.04 -11.42 2.71
C ARG A 53 -15.14 -10.72 4.05
N LYS A 54 -14.22 -11.05 4.96
CA LYS A 54 -14.07 -10.39 6.27
C LYS A 54 -12.62 -9.94 6.43
N TRP A 55 -12.46 -8.73 6.92
CA TRP A 55 -11.14 -8.17 7.27
C TRP A 55 -11.15 -7.78 8.74
N GLN A 56 -10.04 -8.00 9.40
CA GLN A 56 -9.70 -7.45 10.70
C GLN A 56 -8.85 -6.20 10.46
N ILE A 57 -9.23 -5.09 11.06
CA ILE A 57 -8.55 -3.81 10.93
C ILE A 57 -7.80 -3.54 12.23
N HIS A 58 -6.52 -3.26 12.10
CA HIS A 58 -5.62 -2.96 13.19
C HIS A 58 -4.95 -1.62 12.95
N SER A 59 -4.44 -1.00 14.01
CA SER A 59 -3.60 0.19 13.95
C SER A 59 -2.24 -0.05 14.60
N ILE A 60 -1.26 0.72 14.13
CA ILE A 60 -0.01 0.97 14.82
C ILE A 60 0.06 2.47 15.02
N ASP A 61 0.17 2.92 16.27
CA ASP A 61 0.43 4.31 16.58
C ASP A 61 1.92 4.57 16.36
N LEU A 62 2.22 5.20 15.24
CA LEU A 62 3.58 5.46 14.79
C LEU A 62 3.67 6.86 14.22
N SER A 63 4.54 7.66 14.76
CA SER A 63 4.96 8.92 14.18
C SER A 63 6.48 8.98 14.13
N SER A 64 7.04 9.54 13.06
CA SER A 64 8.48 9.67 12.92
C SER A 64 8.82 10.92 12.13
N ASP A 65 9.77 11.69 12.67
CA ASP A 65 10.40 12.82 11.98
C ASP A 65 11.69 12.40 11.25
N GLU A 66 12.11 11.14 11.39
CA GLU A 66 13.33 10.60 10.79
C GLU A 66 13.12 10.17 9.34
N VAL A 67 11.94 9.66 9.01
CA VAL A 67 11.62 9.11 7.70
C VAL A 67 10.33 9.69 7.13
N TYR A 68 10.30 9.75 5.81
CA TYR A 68 9.22 10.33 5.02
C TYR A 68 8.77 9.36 3.94
N LEU A 69 7.53 9.52 3.51
CA LEU A 69 7.00 8.87 2.32
C LEU A 69 7.01 9.86 1.16
N VAL A 70 7.62 9.45 0.05
CA VAL A 70 7.50 10.18 -1.22
C VAL A 70 6.66 9.36 -2.17
N ILE A 71 5.50 9.88 -2.51
CA ILE A 71 4.57 9.25 -3.45
C ILE A 71 4.87 9.82 -4.84
N GLY A 72 5.17 8.95 -5.81
CA GLY A 72 5.41 9.34 -7.19
C GLY A 72 4.28 8.84 -8.11
N ASN A 73 3.60 9.74 -8.79
CA ASN A 73 2.52 9.42 -9.72
C ASN A 73 3.04 9.39 -11.16
N THR A 74 2.77 8.29 -11.88
CA THR A 74 3.16 8.09 -13.28
C THR A 74 2.32 8.90 -14.27
N GLY A 75 1.16 9.40 -13.86
CA GLY A 75 0.16 10.01 -14.75
C GLY A 75 -0.63 9.00 -15.58
N ILE A 76 -0.35 7.71 -15.48
CA ILE A 76 -1.03 6.64 -16.21
C ILE A 76 -2.18 6.09 -15.36
N HIS A 77 -3.40 6.18 -15.89
CA HIS A 77 -4.56 5.59 -15.25
C HIS A 77 -4.65 4.08 -15.53
N ALA A 78 -4.76 3.27 -14.49
CA ALA A 78 -4.96 1.83 -14.60
C ALA A 78 -6.14 1.40 -13.70
N PRO A 79 -7.25 0.89 -14.28
CA PRO A 79 -8.39 0.44 -13.51
C PRO A 79 -8.02 -0.72 -12.59
N THR A 80 -8.32 -0.60 -11.29
CA THR A 80 -8.06 -1.63 -10.27
C THR A 80 -8.65 -2.98 -10.66
N SER A 81 -9.88 -3.00 -11.16
CA SER A 81 -10.58 -4.22 -11.56
C SER A 81 -9.81 -5.05 -12.59
N ARG A 82 -9.16 -4.39 -13.56
CA ARG A 82 -8.33 -5.08 -14.56
C ARG A 82 -7.10 -5.77 -13.97
N GLN A 83 -6.46 -5.13 -13.00
CA GLN A 83 -5.27 -5.71 -12.37
C GLN A 83 -5.65 -6.90 -11.47
N VAL A 84 -6.74 -6.78 -10.73
CA VAL A 84 -7.28 -7.88 -9.90
C VAL A 84 -7.68 -9.07 -10.78
N GLU A 85 -8.38 -8.83 -11.90
CA GLU A 85 -8.76 -9.87 -12.85
C GLU A 85 -7.53 -10.55 -13.47
N LYS A 86 -6.52 -9.77 -13.85
CA LYS A 86 -5.25 -10.29 -14.40
C LYS A 86 -4.58 -11.26 -13.44
N VAL A 87 -4.48 -10.92 -12.15
CA VAL A 87 -3.89 -11.79 -11.12
C VAL A 87 -4.76 -13.03 -10.91
N ALA A 88 -6.09 -12.88 -10.85
CA ALA A 88 -7.01 -14.00 -10.72
C ALA A 88 -6.89 -14.99 -11.89
N MET A 89 -6.79 -14.48 -13.14
CA MET A 89 -6.57 -15.33 -14.32
C MET A 89 -5.20 -16.00 -14.31
N MET A 90 -4.15 -15.29 -13.88
CA MET A 90 -2.82 -15.86 -13.72
C MET A 90 -2.84 -17.05 -12.76
N LEU A 91 -3.44 -16.89 -11.58
CA LEU A 91 -3.55 -17.95 -10.57
C LEU A 91 -4.42 -19.12 -11.06
N LYS A 92 -5.49 -18.84 -11.80
CA LYS A 92 -6.34 -19.89 -12.41
C LYS A 92 -5.57 -20.74 -13.41
N ASN A 93 -4.71 -20.12 -14.23
CA ASN A 93 -3.95 -20.81 -15.29
C ASN A 93 -2.67 -21.47 -14.73
N ASN A 94 -2.11 -20.95 -13.65
CA ASN A 94 -0.89 -21.42 -13.00
C ASN A 94 -1.08 -21.42 -11.47
N PRO A 95 -1.78 -22.43 -10.91
CA PRO A 95 -2.10 -22.47 -9.47
C PRO A 95 -0.87 -22.49 -8.55
N GLU A 96 0.27 -23.01 -9.04
CA GLU A 96 1.54 -23.02 -8.29
C GLU A 96 2.08 -21.62 -7.95
N ARG A 97 1.66 -20.61 -8.72
CA ARG A 97 2.05 -19.21 -8.48
C ARG A 97 1.40 -18.59 -7.25
N ILE A 98 0.51 -19.29 -6.57
CA ILE A 98 0.01 -18.90 -5.25
C ILE A 98 1.16 -18.70 -4.25
N LYS A 99 2.28 -19.41 -4.42
CA LYS A 99 3.49 -19.26 -3.60
C LYS A 99 4.07 -17.83 -3.65
N GLU A 100 3.90 -17.12 -4.76
CA GLU A 100 4.33 -15.71 -4.87
C GLU A 100 3.46 -14.82 -3.97
N ILE A 101 2.16 -15.09 -3.90
CA ILE A 101 1.23 -14.37 -3.00
C ILE A 101 1.56 -14.69 -1.54
N GLU A 102 1.82 -15.96 -1.22
CA GLU A 102 2.24 -16.38 0.13
C GLU A 102 3.57 -15.69 0.53
N THR A 103 4.52 -15.59 -0.41
CA THR A 103 5.79 -14.88 -0.20
C THR A 103 5.55 -13.40 0.08
N ILE A 104 4.63 -12.74 -0.64
CA ILE A 104 4.22 -11.36 -0.35
C ILE A 104 3.70 -11.24 1.08
N GLY A 105 2.89 -12.20 1.53
CA GLY A 105 2.40 -12.25 2.92
C GLY A 105 3.52 -12.34 3.95
N LEU A 106 4.52 -13.20 3.72
CA LEU A 106 5.69 -13.33 4.61
C LEU A 106 6.53 -12.05 4.65
N ILE A 107 6.78 -11.42 3.49
CA ILE A 107 7.48 -10.14 3.41
C ILE A 107 6.72 -9.06 4.18
N SER A 108 5.39 -9.00 4.03
CA SER A 108 4.54 -8.03 4.73
C SER A 108 4.62 -8.20 6.25
N ARG A 109 4.53 -9.43 6.78
CA ARG A 109 4.66 -9.71 8.23
C ARG A 109 6.01 -9.25 8.78
N ARG A 110 7.10 -9.56 8.06
CA ARG A 110 8.43 -9.10 8.44
C ARG A 110 8.55 -7.57 8.39
N GLY A 111 7.97 -6.93 7.38
CA GLY A 111 7.94 -5.47 7.28
C GLY A 111 7.12 -4.81 8.40
N ILE A 112 6.01 -5.41 8.83
CA ILE A 112 5.22 -4.96 9.98
C ILE A 112 6.04 -5.05 11.26
N GLN A 113 6.73 -6.18 11.49
CA GLN A 113 7.59 -6.32 12.66
C GLN A 113 8.71 -5.28 12.68
N SER A 114 9.39 -5.09 11.52
CA SER A 114 10.42 -4.04 11.40
C SER A 114 9.86 -2.64 11.67
N LEU A 115 8.60 -2.39 11.31
CA LEU A 115 7.94 -1.12 11.58
C LEU A 115 7.67 -0.92 13.07
N LEU A 116 7.24 -1.98 13.78
CA LEU A 116 7.06 -1.98 15.24
C LEU A 116 8.37 -1.76 15.99
N ASP A 117 9.48 -2.27 15.43
CA ASP A 117 10.83 -2.13 15.98
C ASP A 117 11.49 -0.80 15.56
N GLU A 118 10.80 0.06 14.78
CA GLU A 118 11.30 1.29 14.18
C GLU A 118 12.58 1.09 13.32
N ASP A 119 12.81 -0.15 12.83
CA ASP A 119 13.89 -0.46 11.89
C ASP A 119 13.50 -0.11 10.45
N TYR A 120 13.57 1.18 10.14
CA TYR A 120 13.18 1.70 8.83
C TYR A 120 14.04 1.19 7.67
N ASP A 121 15.29 0.82 7.91
CA ASP A 121 16.14 0.18 6.90
C ASP A 121 15.58 -1.19 6.51
N SER A 122 15.14 -1.99 7.47
CA SER A 122 14.48 -3.28 7.22
C SER A 122 13.12 -3.11 6.57
N VAL A 123 12.35 -2.08 6.93
CA VAL A 123 11.09 -1.72 6.24
C VAL A 123 11.38 -1.42 4.77
N GLY A 124 12.38 -0.60 4.47
CA GLY A 124 12.78 -0.28 3.09
C GLY A 124 13.21 -1.52 2.28
N ARG A 125 13.97 -2.42 2.90
CA ARG A 125 14.33 -3.72 2.29
C ARG A 125 13.08 -4.55 1.98
N ALA A 126 12.15 -4.67 2.92
CA ALA A 126 10.88 -5.39 2.73
C ALA A 126 10.04 -4.77 1.60
N MET A 127 10.00 -3.43 1.48
CA MET A 127 9.35 -2.74 0.37
C MET A 127 9.96 -3.13 -0.97
N SER A 128 11.28 -3.15 -1.07
CA SER A 128 12.00 -3.48 -2.31
C SER A 128 11.81 -4.95 -2.70
N GLU A 129 11.85 -5.88 -1.74
CA GLU A 129 11.56 -7.29 -1.97
C GLU A 129 10.11 -7.51 -2.42
N ASN A 130 9.15 -6.80 -1.81
CA ASN A 130 7.75 -6.83 -2.20
C ASN A 130 7.58 -6.34 -3.65
N GLN A 131 8.31 -5.29 -4.07
CA GLN A 131 8.30 -4.83 -5.45
C GLN A 131 8.73 -5.90 -6.45
N LEU A 132 9.75 -6.70 -6.11
CA LEU A 132 10.17 -7.81 -6.98
C LEU A 132 9.06 -8.84 -7.16
N MET A 133 8.32 -9.16 -6.11
CA MET A 133 7.18 -10.09 -6.18
C MET A 133 6.02 -9.49 -6.99
N LEU A 134 5.69 -8.22 -6.77
CA LEU A 134 4.65 -7.52 -7.52
C LEU A 134 4.98 -7.44 -9.01
N LYS A 135 6.24 -7.24 -9.35
CA LYS A 135 6.74 -7.31 -10.73
C LYS A 135 6.61 -8.72 -11.30
N SER A 136 6.99 -9.74 -10.56
CA SER A 136 6.88 -11.15 -10.96
C SER A 136 5.44 -11.51 -11.30
N ILE A 137 4.46 -11.18 -10.45
CA ILE A 137 3.04 -11.44 -10.73
C ILE A 137 2.45 -10.53 -11.84
N GLY A 138 3.28 -9.63 -12.39
CA GLY A 138 2.96 -8.85 -13.59
C GLY A 138 2.07 -7.62 -13.35
N VAL A 139 1.98 -7.11 -12.10
CA VAL A 139 1.19 -5.91 -11.80
C VAL A 139 2.01 -4.61 -11.87
N SER A 140 3.32 -4.68 -12.00
CA SER A 140 4.15 -3.49 -12.26
C SER A 140 4.12 -3.10 -13.74
N SER A 141 4.28 -1.81 -14.03
CA SER A 141 4.40 -1.27 -15.39
C SER A 141 5.78 -0.67 -15.64
N PRO A 142 6.19 -0.48 -16.93
CA PRO A 142 7.46 0.18 -17.26
C PRO A 142 7.61 1.56 -16.63
N GLU A 143 6.53 2.34 -16.54
CA GLU A 143 6.51 3.67 -15.95
C GLU A 143 6.73 3.61 -14.44
N LEU A 144 6.03 2.70 -13.73
CA LEU A 144 6.26 2.45 -12.31
C LEU A 144 7.70 2.02 -12.05
N GLU A 145 8.21 1.06 -12.82
CA GLU A 145 9.61 0.61 -12.70
C GLU A 145 10.62 1.74 -12.95
N LYS A 146 10.30 2.69 -13.83
CA LYS A 146 11.14 3.85 -14.09
C LYS A 146 11.24 4.75 -12.86
N LEU A 147 10.10 5.09 -12.24
CA LEU A 147 10.08 5.94 -11.04
C LEU A 147 10.72 5.24 -9.83
N ILE A 148 10.44 3.94 -9.64
CA ILE A 148 11.02 3.14 -8.56
C ILE A 148 12.54 3.08 -8.66
N ARG A 149 13.08 2.85 -9.87
CA ARG A 149 14.53 2.88 -10.11
C ARG A 149 15.15 4.25 -9.86
N ALA A 150 14.45 5.32 -10.21
CA ALA A 150 14.90 6.68 -9.96
C ALA A 150 14.99 7.00 -8.46
N ALA A 151 14.03 6.52 -7.67
CA ALA A 151 13.99 6.70 -6.22
C ALA A 151 15.06 5.87 -5.48
N ALA A 152 15.46 4.72 -6.01
CA ALA A 152 16.30 3.75 -5.32
C ALA A 152 17.61 4.31 -4.71
N PRO A 153 18.38 5.20 -5.38
CA PRO A 153 19.64 5.71 -4.80
C PRO A 153 19.45 6.65 -3.59
N THR A 154 18.25 7.20 -3.40
CA THR A 154 17.96 8.23 -2.39
C THR A 154 16.95 7.77 -1.36
N SER A 155 16.45 6.53 -1.46
CA SER A 155 15.46 5.96 -0.56
C SER A 155 15.96 4.69 0.14
N LEU A 156 15.35 4.35 1.26
CA LEU A 156 15.55 3.08 1.97
C LEU A 156 14.92 1.91 1.21
N GLY A 157 13.85 2.19 0.48
CA GLY A 157 13.16 1.24 -0.38
C GLY A 157 11.97 1.89 -1.08
N ALA A 158 11.58 1.30 -2.22
CA ALA A 158 10.48 1.82 -3.02
C ALA A 158 9.68 0.68 -3.67
N LYS A 159 8.37 0.90 -3.82
CA LYS A 159 7.46 -0.07 -4.45
C LYS A 159 6.24 0.62 -5.05
N LEU A 160 5.57 -0.05 -5.95
CA LEU A 160 4.24 0.39 -6.39
C LEU A 160 3.24 0.39 -5.22
N THR A 161 2.24 1.27 -5.28
CA THR A 161 1.10 1.27 -4.36
C THR A 161 -0.21 1.19 -5.15
N GLY A 162 -1.25 0.64 -4.52
CA GLY A 162 -2.50 0.32 -5.19
C GLY A 162 -2.42 -0.95 -6.05
N ALA A 163 -3.27 -1.07 -7.05
CA ALA A 163 -3.41 -2.27 -7.88
C ALA A 163 -2.29 -2.46 -8.92
N GLY A 164 -1.50 -1.44 -9.19
CA GLY A 164 -0.46 -1.47 -10.23
C GLY A 164 -0.98 -1.20 -11.64
N GLY A 165 -0.16 -1.51 -12.64
CA GLY A 165 -0.44 -1.22 -14.06
C GLY A 165 -0.24 0.23 -14.46
N GLY A 166 -0.02 1.12 -13.51
CA GLY A 166 0.10 2.58 -13.57
C GLY A 166 -0.16 3.16 -12.20
N GLY A 167 -0.60 4.42 -12.13
CA GLY A 167 -0.90 5.11 -10.88
C GLY A 167 0.37 5.48 -10.12
N CYS A 168 0.48 5.08 -8.86
CA CYS A 168 1.50 5.57 -7.95
C CYS A 168 2.50 4.51 -7.50
N MET A 169 3.69 4.99 -7.15
CA MET A 169 4.67 4.30 -6.33
C MET A 169 4.87 5.05 -5.02
N VAL A 170 5.44 4.39 -4.03
CA VAL A 170 5.84 5.00 -2.76
C VAL A 170 7.29 4.64 -2.44
N ALA A 171 8.05 5.61 -1.99
CA ALA A 171 9.42 5.45 -1.49
C ALA A 171 9.48 5.88 -0.03
N LEU A 172 10.15 5.07 0.80
CA LEU A 172 10.52 5.41 2.18
C LEU A 172 11.91 6.02 2.17
N THR A 173 12.12 7.19 2.77
CA THR A 173 13.37 7.93 2.67
C THR A 173 13.66 8.81 3.88
N ARG A 174 14.94 9.01 4.20
CA ARG A 174 15.43 10.06 5.11
C ARG A 174 15.71 11.40 4.40
N ASN A 175 15.71 11.41 3.05
CA ASN A 175 15.93 12.62 2.27
C ASN A 175 14.82 12.84 1.25
N PRO A 176 13.64 13.32 1.71
CA PRO A 176 12.46 13.42 0.87
C PRO A 176 12.63 14.35 -0.32
N LYS A 177 13.43 15.41 -0.18
CA LYS A 177 13.68 16.37 -1.26
C LYS A 177 14.47 15.71 -2.40
N ALA A 178 15.58 15.04 -2.10
CA ALA A 178 16.38 14.37 -3.13
C ALA A 178 15.60 13.23 -3.81
N THR A 179 14.79 12.49 -3.05
CA THR A 179 13.95 11.42 -3.60
C THR A 179 12.84 11.98 -4.50
N SER A 180 12.21 13.08 -4.09
CA SER A 180 11.20 13.79 -4.91
C SER A 180 11.80 14.28 -6.22
N GLU A 181 12.95 14.99 -6.17
CA GLU A 181 13.65 15.50 -7.36
C GLU A 181 14.03 14.35 -8.32
N ALA A 182 14.53 13.23 -7.80
CA ALA A 182 14.87 12.07 -8.63
C ALA A 182 13.65 11.47 -9.37
N ILE A 183 12.52 11.37 -8.68
CA ILE A 183 11.27 10.88 -9.26
C ILE A 183 10.75 11.87 -10.32
N GLU A 184 10.81 13.17 -10.06
CA GLU A 184 10.36 14.22 -10.98
C GLU A 184 11.21 14.28 -12.25
N LEU A 185 12.53 14.16 -12.13
CA LEU A 185 13.45 14.04 -13.27
C LEU A 185 13.15 12.80 -14.12
N ALA A 186 12.60 11.74 -13.49
CA ALA A 186 12.14 10.57 -14.21
C ALA A 186 10.73 10.74 -14.83
N GLY A 187 10.09 11.91 -14.66
CA GLY A 187 8.80 12.24 -15.25
C GLY A 187 7.59 11.94 -14.36
N GLY A 188 7.79 11.62 -13.08
CA GLY A 188 6.72 11.48 -12.09
C GLY A 188 6.26 12.83 -11.55
N ARG A 189 5.07 12.85 -10.92
CA ARG A 189 4.61 13.95 -10.07
C ARG A 189 4.65 13.49 -8.63
N THR A 190 5.21 14.30 -7.73
CA THR A 190 5.46 13.86 -6.36
C THR A 190 4.58 14.55 -5.33
N VAL A 191 4.37 13.84 -4.21
CA VAL A 191 3.82 14.35 -2.96
C VAL A 191 4.69 13.78 -1.83
N ILE A 192 5.13 14.64 -0.93
CA ILE A 192 5.87 14.26 0.28
C ILE A 192 4.89 14.22 1.45
N SER A 193 4.94 13.16 2.25
CA SER A 193 4.16 12.98 3.45
C SER A 193 5.02 12.46 4.60
N SER A 194 4.66 12.79 5.83
CA SER A 194 5.20 12.14 7.03
C SER A 194 4.54 10.78 7.25
N ILE A 195 5.12 9.95 8.10
CA ILE A 195 4.47 8.76 8.66
C ILE A 195 3.66 9.21 9.88
N GLY A 196 2.49 8.61 10.11
CA GLY A 196 1.66 8.88 11.29
C GLY A 196 0.81 10.15 11.15
N ALA A 197 0.36 10.46 9.95
CA ALA A 197 -0.59 11.57 9.77
C ALA A 197 -1.93 11.27 10.46
N ASN A 198 -2.55 12.30 11.04
CA ASN A 198 -3.87 12.20 11.67
C ASN A 198 -4.93 11.81 10.62
N GLY A 199 -5.93 11.06 11.08
CA GLY A 199 -7.12 10.75 10.29
C GLY A 199 -8.11 11.90 10.23
N LEU A 200 -9.38 11.57 10.00
CA LEU A 200 -10.47 12.51 9.96
C LEU A 200 -10.62 13.22 11.31
N THR A 201 -10.54 14.53 11.31
CA THR A 201 -10.85 15.39 12.46
C THR A 201 -12.18 16.12 12.24
N LEU A 202 -12.93 16.29 13.31
CA LEU A 202 -14.14 17.13 13.32
C LEU A 202 -13.83 18.37 14.15
N ASP A 203 -13.86 19.54 13.53
CA ASP A 203 -13.78 20.79 14.25
C ASP A 203 -15.18 21.16 14.78
N GLU A 204 -15.30 21.37 16.09
CA GLU A 204 -16.51 21.96 16.65
C GLU A 204 -16.56 23.43 16.21
N ILE A 205 -17.56 23.77 15.41
CA ILE A 205 -17.85 25.15 15.10
C ILE A 205 -18.47 25.74 16.37
N SER A 206 -17.71 26.49 17.13
CA SER A 206 -18.25 27.32 18.24
C SER A 206 -19.17 28.40 17.63
N ASP A 207 -20.45 28.33 18.00
CA ASP A 207 -21.44 29.35 17.69
C ASP A 207 -21.10 30.70 18.35
#